data_517d24555d303b83620789bda816c4a0
#
_entry.id   517d24555d303b83620789bda816c4a0
#
_cell.length_a   1.000
_cell.length_b   1.000
_cell.length_c   1.000
_cell.angle_alpha   90.00
_cell.angle_beta   90.00
_cell.angle_gamma   90.00
#
_symmetry.space_group_name_H-M   'P 1'
#
loop_
_entity.id
_entity.type
_entity.pdbx_description
1 polymer ?
#
loop_
_entity_poly.entity_id
_entity_poly.type
_entity_poly.pdbx_seq_one_letter_code
_entity_poly.pdbx_strand_id
1 'polypeptide(L)'
;MWDLPLAVDAGIAVTLRRLPDGSQAGRWTFREQLPRAGVRPLALPAEIAAALPDRTGRRAGTLQVAPGLSSTECFLVVETEGRDAFGRVWRHETALALEAWKTLDLPQSGIAVRSVAPAPDEKGAFDVTIAAKAPSFFAWVAVADDPTGVFSDNLVTVLPDAPKTLRYRPGAPTTATSLRRRLSLMDLRLSY
;
A
#
# COMPACT_ATOMS: atom_id res chain seq x y z
N MET A 1 -6.38 -18.04 -28.11
CA MET A 1 -6.53 -16.57 -27.95
C MET A 1 -7.46 -16.37 -26.76
N TRP A 2 -6.99 -15.81 -25.65
CA TRP A 2 -7.81 -15.61 -24.46
C TRP A 2 -8.57 -14.30 -24.65
N ASP A 3 -9.87 -14.37 -24.91
CA ASP A 3 -10.74 -13.19 -24.94
C ASP A 3 -10.99 -12.70 -23.49
N LEU A 4 -10.09 -11.86 -23.01
CA LEU A 4 -10.36 -11.07 -21.79
C LEU A 4 -11.38 -9.97 -22.15
N PRO A 5 -12.32 -9.65 -21.26
CA PRO A 5 -13.32 -8.63 -21.53
C PRO A 5 -12.67 -7.29 -21.87
N LEU A 6 -13.33 -6.56 -22.76
CA LEU A 6 -12.81 -5.33 -23.36
C LEU A 6 -12.65 -4.17 -22.39
N ALA A 7 -13.35 -4.18 -21.27
CA ALA A 7 -13.27 -3.15 -20.24
C ALA A 7 -13.61 -3.74 -18.85
N VAL A 8 -13.04 -3.17 -17.81
CA VAL A 8 -13.32 -3.51 -16.43
C VAL A 8 -13.82 -2.25 -15.73
N ASP A 9 -14.98 -2.32 -15.09
CA ASP A 9 -15.44 -1.25 -14.21
C ASP A 9 -14.56 -1.22 -12.96
N ALA A 10 -13.90 -0.09 -12.74
CA ALA A 10 -13.05 0.13 -11.59
C ALA A 10 -13.54 1.30 -10.74
N GLY A 11 -13.64 1.06 -9.45
CA GLY A 11 -13.71 2.10 -8.43
C GLY A 11 -12.29 2.53 -8.08
N ILE A 12 -12.04 3.83 -8.06
CA ILE A 12 -10.74 4.41 -7.69
C ILE A 12 -10.98 5.43 -6.58
N ALA A 13 -10.26 5.27 -5.47
CA ALA A 13 -10.23 6.27 -4.42
C ALA A 13 -8.82 6.82 -4.28
N VAL A 14 -8.69 8.13 -4.28
CA VAL A 14 -7.44 8.85 -4.03
C VAL A 14 -7.60 9.59 -2.72
N THR A 15 -6.77 9.27 -1.74
CA THR A 15 -6.82 9.87 -0.40
C THR A 15 -5.52 10.62 -0.15
N LEU A 16 -5.61 11.93 0.11
CA LEU A 16 -4.51 12.74 0.61
C LEU A 16 -4.39 12.52 2.11
N ARG A 17 -3.21 12.12 2.58
CA ARG A 17 -2.93 11.85 3.98
C ARG A 17 -1.75 12.68 4.48
N ARG A 18 -1.78 13.06 5.75
CA ARG A 18 -0.67 13.73 6.43
C ARG A 18 0.44 12.72 6.72
N LEU A 19 1.68 13.14 6.52
CA LEU A 19 2.84 12.25 6.69
C LEU A 19 3.07 11.84 8.15
N PRO A 20 2.96 12.73 9.17
CA PRO A 20 3.33 12.38 10.53
C PRO A 20 2.45 11.31 11.18
N ASP A 21 1.15 11.33 10.92
CA ASP A 21 0.16 10.52 11.64
C ASP A 21 -0.77 9.70 10.73
N GLY A 22 -0.67 9.89 9.41
CA GLY A 22 -1.52 9.22 8.43
C GLY A 22 -2.97 9.72 8.40
N SER A 23 -3.30 10.80 9.11
CA SER A 23 -4.65 11.34 9.11
C SER A 23 -5.08 11.81 7.73
N GLN A 24 -6.36 11.64 7.41
CA GLN A 24 -6.92 12.02 6.12
C GLN A 24 -7.06 13.55 6.02
N ALA A 25 -6.52 14.13 4.96
CA ALA A 25 -6.65 15.55 4.64
C ALA A 25 -7.62 15.79 3.47
N GLY A 26 -7.83 14.79 2.62
CA GLY A 26 -8.79 14.87 1.51
C GLY A 26 -9.04 13.49 0.91
N ARG A 27 -10.18 13.32 0.21
CA ARG A 27 -10.52 12.09 -0.49
C ARG A 27 -11.36 12.39 -1.72
N TRP A 28 -11.02 11.72 -2.84
CA TRP A 28 -11.73 11.79 -4.12
C TRP A 28 -12.01 10.39 -4.60
N THR A 29 -13.17 10.19 -5.19
CA THR A 29 -13.58 8.88 -5.72
C THR A 29 -13.97 9.03 -7.19
N PHE A 30 -13.58 8.05 -7.98
CA PHE A 30 -13.84 7.98 -9.42
C PHE A 30 -14.42 6.62 -9.76
N ARG A 31 -15.21 6.58 -10.82
CA ARG A 31 -15.58 5.34 -11.50
C ARG A 31 -15.14 5.42 -12.93
N GLU A 32 -14.34 4.47 -13.35
CA GLU A 32 -13.74 4.44 -14.68
C GLU A 32 -13.91 3.08 -15.32
N GLN A 33 -14.18 3.09 -16.62
CA GLN A 33 -14.03 1.90 -17.43
C GLN A 33 -12.59 1.78 -17.90
N LEU A 34 -11.85 0.83 -17.34
CA LEU A 34 -10.47 0.59 -17.71
C LEU A 34 -10.43 -0.22 -19.01
N PRO A 35 -9.78 0.27 -20.06
CA PRO A 35 -9.61 -0.47 -21.32
C PRO A 35 -8.70 -1.69 -21.08
N ARG A 36 -8.81 -2.69 -21.95
CA ARG A 36 -7.99 -3.92 -21.93
C ARG A 36 -6.48 -3.62 -21.88
N ALA A 37 -6.05 -2.57 -22.56
CA ALA A 37 -4.70 -2.05 -22.52
C ALA A 37 -4.76 -0.52 -22.69
N GLY A 38 -3.99 0.21 -21.90
CA GLY A 38 -3.91 1.64 -22.02
C GLY A 38 -3.83 2.35 -20.66
N VAL A 39 -3.66 3.65 -20.73
CA VAL A 39 -3.60 4.56 -19.57
C VAL A 39 -4.82 5.47 -19.61
N ARG A 40 -5.51 5.57 -18.50
CA ARG A 40 -6.60 6.55 -18.28
C ARG A 40 -6.11 7.64 -17.35
N PRO A 41 -6.03 8.90 -17.80
CA PRO A 41 -5.76 10.02 -16.91
C PRO A 41 -6.97 10.25 -15.99
N LEU A 42 -6.71 10.45 -14.69
CA LEU A 42 -7.72 10.89 -13.73
C LEU A 42 -7.68 12.41 -13.61
N ALA A 43 -8.85 13.04 -13.62
CA ALA A 43 -8.99 14.46 -13.36
C ALA A 43 -8.88 14.74 -11.85
N LEU A 44 -7.67 14.81 -11.33
CA LEU A 44 -7.42 15.21 -9.94
C LEU A 44 -7.65 16.72 -9.77
N PRO A 45 -7.97 17.19 -8.55
CA PRO A 45 -7.95 18.60 -8.23
C PRO A 45 -6.64 19.26 -8.67
N ALA A 46 -6.72 20.50 -9.16
CA ALA A 46 -5.59 21.19 -9.77
C ALA A 46 -4.38 21.28 -8.82
N GLU A 47 -4.63 21.49 -7.53
CA GLU A 47 -3.59 21.57 -6.49
C GLU A 47 -2.85 20.25 -6.33
N ILE A 48 -3.57 19.14 -6.34
CA ILE A 48 -2.98 17.80 -6.26
C ILE A 48 -2.26 17.46 -7.56
N ALA A 49 -2.86 17.75 -8.70
CA ALA A 49 -2.23 17.50 -10.00
C ALA A 49 -0.92 18.30 -10.16
N ALA A 50 -0.89 19.56 -9.71
CA ALA A 50 0.31 20.38 -9.70
C ALA A 50 1.38 19.89 -8.72
N ALA A 51 0.99 19.20 -7.64
CA ALA A 51 1.92 18.66 -6.66
C ALA A 51 2.54 17.32 -7.09
N LEU A 52 1.97 16.62 -8.07
CA LEU A 52 2.58 15.41 -8.59
C LEU A 52 3.85 15.72 -9.38
N PRO A 53 4.92 14.92 -9.27
CA PRO A 53 6.10 15.08 -10.10
C PRO A 53 5.73 14.87 -11.57
N ASP A 54 6.38 15.62 -12.45
CA ASP A 54 6.26 15.39 -13.88
C ASP A 54 6.88 14.03 -14.30
N ARG A 55 6.78 13.69 -15.59
CA ARG A 55 7.33 12.43 -16.12
C ARG A 55 8.85 12.31 -15.95
N THR A 56 9.54 13.40 -15.67
CA THR A 56 10.99 13.42 -15.44
C THR A 56 11.35 13.30 -13.97
N GLY A 57 10.35 13.26 -13.08
CA GLY A 57 10.53 13.26 -11.62
C GLY A 57 11.06 14.59 -11.09
N ARG A 58 11.05 15.64 -11.90
CA ARG A 58 11.52 16.99 -11.53
C ARG A 58 10.33 17.86 -11.17
N ARG A 59 10.50 18.65 -10.13
CA ARG A 59 9.56 19.67 -9.73
C ARG A 59 10.30 20.88 -9.14
N ALA A 60 9.74 22.05 -9.33
CA ALA A 60 10.28 23.32 -8.82
C ALA A 60 9.76 23.56 -7.38
N GLY A 61 10.51 23.12 -6.39
CA GLY A 61 10.27 23.45 -4.99
C GLY A 61 9.09 22.74 -4.34
N THR A 62 8.87 23.03 -3.05
CA THR A 62 7.75 22.52 -2.25
C THR A 62 6.48 23.29 -2.59
N LEU A 63 5.39 22.57 -2.87
CA LEU A 63 4.09 23.15 -3.22
C LEU A 63 3.10 23.01 -2.08
N GLN A 64 2.21 23.98 -1.97
CA GLN A 64 1.03 23.91 -1.11
C GLN A 64 -0.01 23.03 -1.82
N VAL A 65 -0.43 21.93 -1.20
CA VAL A 65 -1.41 20.98 -1.76
C VAL A 65 -2.80 21.11 -1.12
N ALA A 66 -2.86 21.73 0.05
CA ALA A 66 -4.08 22.11 0.75
C ALA A 66 -3.76 23.25 1.74
N PRO A 67 -4.73 23.98 2.27
CA PRO A 67 -4.47 24.99 3.29
C PRO A 67 -3.64 24.45 4.47
N GLY A 68 -2.46 25.02 4.68
CA GLY A 68 -1.53 24.60 5.73
C GLY A 68 -0.89 23.21 5.54
N LEU A 69 -0.85 22.68 4.31
CA LEU A 69 -0.25 21.38 4.02
C LEU A 69 0.62 21.44 2.77
N SER A 70 1.90 21.24 2.94
CA SER A 70 2.88 21.21 1.85
C SER A 70 3.05 19.80 1.27
N SER A 71 3.66 19.72 0.08
CA SER A 71 3.97 18.47 -0.60
C SER A 71 4.98 17.58 0.16
N THR A 72 5.76 18.16 1.09
CA THR A 72 6.70 17.43 1.94
C THR A 72 6.04 16.84 3.20
N GLU A 73 4.81 17.25 3.51
CA GLU A 73 4.08 16.87 4.73
C GLU A 73 2.93 15.91 4.46
N CYS A 74 2.79 15.44 3.21
CA CYS A 74 1.69 14.58 2.84
C CYS A 74 2.07 13.58 1.73
N PHE A 75 1.21 12.61 1.57
CA PHE A 75 1.28 11.58 0.53
C PHE A 75 -0.12 11.20 0.06
N LEU A 76 -0.20 10.55 -1.09
CA LEU A 76 -1.44 9.99 -1.61
C LEU A 76 -1.49 8.49 -1.36
N VAL A 77 -2.67 8.00 -1.01
CA VAL A 77 -3.02 6.58 -1.08
C VAL A 77 -4.03 6.42 -2.22
N VAL A 78 -3.69 5.59 -3.17
CA VAL A 78 -4.56 5.24 -4.30
C VAL A 78 -5.04 3.82 -4.11
N GLU A 79 -6.34 3.67 -3.89
CA GLU A 79 -7.03 2.39 -3.79
C GLU A 79 -7.80 2.17 -5.09
N THR A 80 -7.63 1.01 -5.68
CA THR A 80 -8.40 0.60 -6.85
C THR A 80 -9.09 -0.73 -6.57
N GLU A 81 -10.34 -0.85 -6.96
CA GLU A 81 -11.09 -2.09 -6.89
C GLU A 81 -11.90 -2.30 -8.16
N GLY A 82 -12.14 -3.55 -8.49
CA GLY A 82 -12.95 -3.90 -9.65
C GLY A 82 -13.31 -5.37 -9.67
N ARG A 83 -13.97 -5.78 -10.74
CA ARG A 83 -14.25 -7.19 -11.02
C ARG A 83 -13.59 -7.60 -12.32
N ASP A 84 -12.94 -8.75 -12.28
CA ASP A 84 -12.40 -9.34 -13.53
C ASP A 84 -13.52 -9.96 -14.37
N ALA A 85 -13.15 -10.48 -15.53
CA ALA A 85 -14.03 -11.16 -16.46
C ALA A 85 -14.81 -12.34 -15.88
N PHE A 86 -14.30 -12.91 -14.81
CA PHE A 86 -14.89 -14.05 -14.12
C PHE A 86 -15.70 -13.62 -12.88
N GLY A 87 -15.91 -12.30 -12.70
CA GLY A 87 -16.62 -11.72 -11.56
C GLY A 87 -15.85 -11.70 -10.26
N ARG A 88 -14.55 -12.08 -10.27
CA ARG A 88 -13.70 -12.06 -9.07
C ARG A 88 -13.33 -10.63 -8.74
N VAL A 89 -13.53 -10.25 -7.48
CA VAL A 89 -13.11 -8.93 -6.98
C VAL A 89 -11.60 -8.89 -6.87
N TRP A 90 -10.99 -7.85 -7.44
CA TRP A 90 -9.60 -7.51 -7.21
C TRP A 90 -9.51 -6.16 -6.50
N ARG A 91 -8.49 -6.00 -5.69
CA ARG A 91 -8.16 -4.75 -5.00
C ARG A 91 -6.67 -4.51 -5.08
N HIS A 92 -6.29 -3.27 -5.25
CA HIS A 92 -4.90 -2.85 -5.22
C HIS A 92 -4.81 -1.53 -4.48
N GLU A 93 -3.74 -1.36 -3.70
CA GLU A 93 -3.45 -0.13 -2.99
C GLU A 93 -1.99 0.24 -3.23
N THR A 94 -1.73 1.53 -3.44
CA THR A 94 -0.37 2.05 -3.53
C THR A 94 -0.27 3.40 -2.83
N ALA A 95 0.88 3.67 -2.20
CA ALA A 95 1.20 4.99 -1.69
C ALA A 95 2.10 5.72 -2.67
N LEU A 96 1.80 6.99 -2.92
CA LEU A 96 2.57 7.87 -3.78
C LEU A 96 3.04 9.08 -2.96
N ALA A 97 4.35 9.24 -2.87
CA ALA A 97 4.93 10.48 -2.34
C ALA A 97 4.79 11.60 -3.35
N LEU A 98 4.54 12.81 -2.88
CA LEU A 98 4.51 14.01 -3.71
C LEU A 98 5.91 14.61 -3.88
N GLU A 99 6.87 14.14 -3.11
CA GLU A 99 8.30 14.42 -3.21
C GLU A 99 9.10 13.11 -3.31
N ALA A 100 10.39 13.20 -3.61
CA ALA A 100 11.24 12.02 -3.54
C ALA A 100 11.27 11.47 -2.10
N TRP A 101 11.05 10.17 -1.92
CA TRP A 101 10.99 9.52 -0.60
C TRP A 101 12.18 9.87 0.30
N LYS A 102 13.37 9.94 -0.27
CA LYS A 102 14.63 10.28 0.44
C LYS A 102 14.69 11.69 1.00
N THR A 103 13.80 12.60 0.56
CA THR A 103 13.75 14.00 1.00
C THR A 103 12.66 14.24 2.02
N LEU A 104 11.84 13.22 2.31
CA LEU A 104 10.76 13.32 3.28
C LEU A 104 11.26 12.98 4.68
N ASP A 105 10.77 13.72 5.67
CA ASP A 105 10.96 13.36 7.08
C ASP A 105 9.93 12.27 7.45
N LEU A 106 10.29 11.02 7.15
CA LEU A 106 9.43 9.88 7.39
C LEU A 106 9.29 9.64 8.90
N PRO A 107 8.06 9.45 9.41
CA PRO A 107 7.85 9.19 10.82
C PRO A 107 8.43 7.82 11.23
N GLN A 108 8.77 7.69 12.51
CA GLN A 108 9.01 6.37 13.10
C GLN A 108 7.68 5.63 13.18
N SER A 109 7.49 4.68 12.28
CA SER A 109 6.19 4.00 12.10
C SER A 109 5.76 3.17 13.30
N GLY A 110 6.71 2.66 14.10
CA GLY A 110 6.42 1.74 15.18
C GLY A 110 5.70 0.47 14.68
N ILE A 111 6.03 0.04 13.45
CA ILE A 111 5.44 -1.15 12.85
C ILE A 111 5.73 -2.40 13.67
N ALA A 112 4.73 -3.24 13.87
CA ALA A 112 4.84 -4.46 14.66
C ALA A 112 3.90 -5.55 14.17
N VAL A 113 4.26 -6.80 14.43
CA VAL A 113 3.35 -7.95 14.26
C VAL A 113 2.29 -7.91 15.35
N ARG A 114 1.04 -7.64 14.96
CA ARG A 114 -0.11 -7.63 15.85
C ARG A 114 -0.56 -9.06 16.21
N SER A 115 -0.73 -9.92 15.20
CA SER A 115 -1.16 -11.29 15.39
C SER A 115 -0.60 -12.24 14.33
N VAL A 116 -0.52 -13.52 14.69
CA VAL A 116 -0.27 -14.64 13.79
C VAL A 116 -1.30 -15.72 14.13
N ALA A 117 -2.15 -16.07 13.18
CA ALA A 117 -3.20 -17.05 13.35
C ALA A 117 -3.23 -18.05 12.18
N PRO A 118 -3.66 -19.30 12.38
CA PRO A 118 -3.92 -20.19 11.25
C PRO A 118 -4.95 -19.57 10.30
N ALA A 119 -4.71 -19.73 9.00
CA ALA A 119 -5.64 -19.26 7.99
C ALA A 119 -6.92 -20.09 8.00
N PRO A 120 -8.12 -19.47 8.03
CA PRO A 120 -9.36 -20.22 8.20
C PRO A 120 -9.75 -21.05 6.97
N ASP A 121 -9.29 -20.64 5.81
CA ASP A 121 -9.66 -21.17 4.49
C ASP A 121 -8.54 -21.94 3.79
N GLU A 122 -7.34 -22.01 4.41
CA GLU A 122 -6.16 -22.66 3.82
C GLU A 122 -5.34 -23.41 4.87
N LYS A 123 -5.45 -24.74 4.86
CA LYS A 123 -4.73 -25.60 5.81
C LYS A 123 -3.21 -25.43 5.69
N GLY A 124 -2.55 -25.17 6.81
CA GLY A 124 -1.09 -25.00 6.89
C GLY A 124 -0.60 -23.59 6.60
N ALA A 125 -1.45 -22.69 6.11
CA ALA A 125 -1.14 -21.28 5.97
C ALA A 125 -1.48 -20.48 7.24
N PHE A 126 -0.91 -19.27 7.34
CA PHE A 126 -1.11 -18.36 8.47
C PHE A 126 -1.47 -16.96 7.98
N ASP A 127 -2.38 -16.32 8.70
CA ASP A 127 -2.65 -14.89 8.57
C ASP A 127 -1.77 -14.13 9.55
N VAL A 128 -0.87 -13.30 8.99
CA VAL A 128 0.04 -12.43 9.74
C VAL A 128 -0.48 -11.01 9.64
N THR A 129 -0.99 -10.47 10.74
CA THR A 129 -1.46 -9.09 10.80
C THR A 129 -0.36 -8.19 11.33
N ILE A 130 -0.03 -7.16 10.56
CA ILE A 130 0.91 -6.10 10.92
C ILE A 130 0.16 -4.79 11.11
N ALA A 131 0.60 -3.99 12.06
CA ALA A 131 0.04 -2.68 12.37
C ALA A 131 1.14 -1.66 12.64
N ALA A 132 0.85 -0.39 12.44
CA ALA A 132 1.78 0.70 12.66
C ALA A 132 1.13 1.81 13.50
N LYS A 133 1.94 2.61 14.20
CA LYS A 133 1.50 3.78 14.99
C LYS A 133 1.49 5.07 14.17
N ALA A 134 2.33 5.12 13.14
CA ALA A 134 2.40 6.15 12.11
C ALA A 134 2.55 5.47 10.74
N PRO A 135 2.39 6.17 9.62
CA PRO A 135 2.52 5.56 8.29
C PRO A 135 3.84 4.82 8.12
N SER A 136 3.75 3.57 7.68
CA SER A 136 4.88 2.70 7.37
C SER A 136 4.83 2.37 5.88
N PHE A 137 5.87 2.76 5.15
CA PHE A 137 5.94 2.60 3.70
C PHE A 137 6.86 1.44 3.33
N PHE A 138 6.46 0.69 2.30
CA PHE A 138 7.20 -0.46 1.80
C PHE A 138 7.55 -1.46 2.90
N ALA A 139 6.59 -1.72 3.79
CA ALA A 139 6.76 -2.67 4.86
C ALA A 139 7.07 -4.06 4.30
N TRP A 140 8.20 -4.60 4.71
CA TRP A 140 8.70 -5.91 4.32
C TRP A 140 8.63 -6.86 5.49
N VAL A 141 7.98 -8.01 5.28
CA VAL A 141 7.91 -9.09 6.26
C VAL A 141 8.74 -10.26 5.76
N ALA A 142 9.63 -10.77 6.59
CA ALA A 142 10.42 -11.95 6.29
C ALA A 142 10.35 -12.95 7.43
N VAL A 143 10.63 -14.22 7.11
CA VAL A 143 10.74 -15.32 8.08
C VAL A 143 12.16 -15.83 8.03
N ALA A 144 12.84 -15.83 9.17
CA ALA A 144 14.17 -16.43 9.28
C ALA A 144 14.09 -17.96 9.04
N ASP A 145 15.08 -18.46 8.32
CA ASP A 145 15.25 -19.90 8.05
C ASP A 145 14.08 -20.57 7.30
N ASP A 146 13.36 -19.82 6.47
CA ASP A 146 12.32 -20.36 5.58
C ASP A 146 12.42 -19.75 4.17
N PRO A 147 13.43 -20.16 3.38
CA PRO A 147 13.66 -19.56 2.05
C PRO A 147 12.60 -19.92 1.01
N THR A 148 11.76 -20.90 1.28
CA THR A 148 10.69 -21.36 0.39
C THR A 148 9.30 -20.90 0.83
N GLY A 149 9.22 -20.28 2.02
CA GLY A 149 7.98 -19.69 2.50
C GLY A 149 7.61 -18.43 1.71
N VAL A 150 6.31 -18.24 1.45
CA VAL A 150 5.82 -17.17 0.60
C VAL A 150 4.72 -16.37 1.30
N PHE A 151 4.85 -15.05 1.29
CA PHE A 151 3.77 -14.13 1.64
C PHE A 151 2.89 -13.83 0.42
N SER A 152 1.60 -13.60 0.64
CA SER A 152 0.66 -13.18 -0.41
C SER A 152 1.02 -11.83 -1.02
N ASP A 153 1.65 -10.98 -0.24
CA ASP A 153 2.09 -9.64 -0.62
C ASP A 153 3.27 -9.21 0.25
N ASN A 154 4.02 -8.21 -0.21
CA ASN A 154 5.10 -7.58 0.53
C ASN A 154 5.32 -6.16 0.01
N LEU A 155 6.16 -5.37 0.66
CA LEU A 155 6.36 -3.95 0.35
C LEU A 155 5.05 -3.13 0.45
N VAL A 156 4.19 -3.50 1.39
CA VAL A 156 2.89 -2.88 1.59
C VAL A 156 2.99 -1.57 2.38
N THR A 157 2.01 -0.70 2.19
CA THR A 157 1.82 0.48 3.07
C THR A 157 0.93 0.08 4.23
N VAL A 158 1.38 0.37 5.46
CA VAL A 158 0.60 0.14 6.68
C VAL A 158 0.28 1.47 7.32
N LEU A 159 -1.01 1.75 7.48
CA LEU A 159 -1.50 2.98 8.10
C LEU A 159 -1.98 2.71 9.53
N PRO A 160 -1.97 3.72 10.42
CA PRO A 160 -2.44 3.56 11.79
C PRO A 160 -3.88 3.06 11.89
N ASP A 161 -4.74 3.52 10.99
CA ASP A 161 -6.16 3.17 10.88
C ASP A 161 -6.46 1.96 9.98
N ALA A 162 -5.43 1.41 9.29
CA ALA A 162 -5.58 0.31 8.34
C ALA A 162 -4.46 -0.75 8.48
N PRO A 163 -4.51 -1.60 9.51
CA PRO A 163 -3.62 -2.75 9.64
C PRO A 163 -3.72 -3.65 8.40
N LYS A 164 -2.62 -4.31 8.04
CA LYS A 164 -2.56 -5.24 6.90
C LYS A 164 -2.46 -6.68 7.38
N THR A 165 -3.24 -7.56 6.76
CA THR A 165 -3.12 -9.01 6.97
C THR A 165 -2.54 -9.64 5.72
N LEU A 166 -1.39 -10.28 5.87
CA LEU A 166 -0.67 -10.98 4.82
C LEU A 166 -0.80 -12.48 5.04
N ARG A 167 -1.18 -13.21 4.01
CA ARG A 167 -1.21 -14.67 4.03
C ARG A 167 0.22 -15.20 3.87
N TYR A 168 0.66 -16.03 4.81
CA TYR A 168 1.94 -16.72 4.75
C TYR A 168 1.74 -18.21 4.52
N ARG A 169 2.40 -18.75 3.51
CA ARG A 169 2.51 -20.17 3.21
C ARG A 169 3.90 -20.65 3.55
N PRO A 170 4.10 -21.39 4.65
CA PRO A 170 5.42 -21.85 5.04
C PRO A 170 5.93 -22.93 4.09
N GLY A 171 7.24 -22.96 3.85
CA GLY A 171 7.91 -24.00 3.08
C GLY A 171 7.99 -25.34 3.79
N ALA A 172 7.88 -25.33 5.14
CA ALA A 172 7.83 -26.52 5.98
C ALA A 172 6.80 -26.36 7.10
N PRO A 173 6.22 -27.45 7.63
CA PRO A 173 5.26 -27.38 8.71
C PRO A 173 5.79 -26.60 9.92
N THR A 174 4.97 -25.68 10.42
CA THR A 174 5.32 -24.82 11.57
C THR A 174 4.09 -24.54 12.42
N THR A 175 4.28 -23.85 13.55
CA THR A 175 3.19 -23.37 14.42
C THR A 175 3.17 -21.85 14.45
N ALA A 176 2.02 -21.26 14.77
CA ALA A 176 1.89 -19.79 14.88
C ALA A 176 2.91 -19.18 15.88
N THR A 177 3.15 -19.86 17.00
CA THR A 177 4.12 -19.44 18.01
C THR A 177 5.56 -19.47 17.47
N SER A 178 5.93 -20.54 16.78
CA SER A 178 7.26 -20.66 16.15
C SER A 178 7.43 -19.63 15.03
N LEU A 179 6.42 -19.49 14.17
CA LEU A 179 6.42 -18.49 13.10
C LEU A 179 6.63 -17.07 13.66
N ARG A 180 5.84 -16.68 14.68
CA ARG A 180 5.91 -15.35 15.30
C ARG A 180 7.32 -14.99 15.79
N ARG A 181 8.08 -15.94 16.30
CA ARG A 181 9.46 -15.71 16.79
C ARG A 181 10.48 -15.51 15.69
N ARG A 182 10.17 -15.98 14.48
CA ARG A 182 11.07 -15.91 13.30
C ARG A 182 10.71 -14.77 12.35
N LEU A 183 9.59 -14.06 12.60
CA LEU A 183 9.21 -12.91 11.81
C LEU A 183 10.12 -11.73 12.07
N SER A 184 10.58 -11.11 11.00
CA SER A 184 11.26 -9.81 11.00
C SER A 184 10.46 -8.83 10.17
N LEU A 185 10.50 -7.56 10.58
CA LEU A 185 9.82 -6.45 9.92
C LEU A 185 10.83 -5.35 9.60
N MET A 186 10.75 -4.84 8.39
CA MET A 186 11.45 -3.64 7.97
C MET A 186 10.46 -2.72 7.23
N ASP A 187 10.74 -1.44 7.23
CA ASP A 187 10.07 -0.46 6.37
C ASP A 187 11.08 0.53 5.80
N LEU A 188 10.59 1.43 4.97
CA LEU A 188 11.46 2.41 4.32
C LEU A 188 12.26 3.24 5.33
N ARG A 189 11.68 3.64 6.46
CA ARG A 189 12.35 4.45 7.48
C ARG A 189 13.49 3.68 8.17
N LEU A 190 13.33 2.38 8.37
CA LEU A 190 14.35 1.53 9.00
C LEU A 190 15.50 1.16 8.04
N SER A 191 15.36 1.45 6.76
CA SER A 191 16.36 1.16 5.72
C SER A 191 17.38 2.29 5.52
N TYR A 192 17.23 3.41 6.22
CA TYR A 192 18.12 4.58 6.15
C TYR A 192 19.07 4.67 7.34
#